data_582069a6d0080f0ef790e0b4a6fad78c
#
_entry.id   582069a6d0080f0ef790e0b4a6fad78c
#
_cell.length_a   1.000
_cell.length_b   1.000
_cell.length_c   1.000
_cell.angle_alpha   90.00
_cell.angle_beta   90.00
_cell.angle_gamma   90.00
#
_symmetry.space_group_name_H-M   'P 1'
#
loop_
_entity.id
_entity.type
_entity.pdbx_description
1 polymer ?
#
loop_
_entity_poly.entity_id
_entity_poly.type
_entity_poly.pdbx_seq_one_letter_code
_entity_poly.pdbx_strand_id
1 'polypeptide(L)'
;MIKTDVLIIGAGPTGLFCAHQLGIIGLTCEIVDNLDKAGGQCIELYPDKPIYDIPAIPECTGEELTNNLLKQIKPFDVNFHLNQRVEELKKVENRWHVKTNGNKEFDVASIVIAGGVGSFEPRKFPVKECEKFEGNSLFYSCLLYTSDAADDGYR
;
A
#
# COMPACT_ATOMS: atom_id res chain seq x y z
N MET A 1 21.74 4.42 6.52
CA MET A 1 20.57 4.89 7.28
C MET A 1 20.04 6.14 6.59
N ILE A 2 18.77 6.12 6.19
CA ILE A 2 18.09 7.22 5.47
C ILE A 2 17.50 8.16 6.52
N LYS A 3 17.76 9.46 6.40
CA LYS A 3 17.27 10.47 7.33
C LYS A 3 16.21 11.32 6.65
N THR A 4 15.01 11.37 7.26
CA THR A 4 13.86 12.13 6.77
C THR A 4 13.02 12.66 7.93
N ASP A 5 12.06 13.54 7.67
CA ASP A 5 11.15 14.06 8.69
C ASP A 5 10.09 13.00 9.03
N VAL A 6 9.47 12.40 8.02
CA VAL A 6 8.37 11.45 8.20
C VAL A 6 8.61 10.17 7.41
N LEU A 7 8.39 9.02 8.05
CA LEU A 7 8.25 7.74 7.37
C LEU A 7 6.76 7.38 7.30
N ILE A 8 6.28 7.13 6.09
CA ILE A 8 4.92 6.64 5.85
C ILE A 8 4.99 5.13 5.63
N ILE A 9 4.25 4.36 6.41
CA ILE A 9 4.15 2.90 6.28
C ILE A 9 2.82 2.60 5.59
N GLY A 10 2.90 2.23 4.32
CA GLY A 10 1.78 1.96 3.42
C GLY A 10 1.67 2.97 2.28
N ALA A 11 1.74 2.47 1.04
CA ALA A 11 1.62 3.25 -0.20
C ALA A 11 0.21 3.19 -0.81
N GLY A 12 -0.81 2.91 -0.01
CA GLY A 12 -2.21 3.02 -0.42
C GLY A 12 -2.67 4.49 -0.54
N PRO A 13 -3.93 4.74 -0.92
CA PRO A 13 -4.45 6.11 -1.13
C PRO A 13 -4.20 7.05 0.05
N THR A 14 -4.36 6.56 1.28
CA THR A 14 -4.11 7.36 2.50
C THR A 14 -2.64 7.75 2.62
N GLY A 15 -1.71 6.81 2.39
CA GLY A 15 -0.27 7.10 2.45
C GLY A 15 0.18 8.06 1.36
N LEU A 16 -0.32 7.86 0.13
CA LEU A 16 -0.04 8.75 -1.00
C LEU A 16 -0.55 10.18 -0.74
N PHE A 17 -1.79 10.31 -0.25
CA PHE A 17 -2.34 11.63 0.10
C PHE A 17 -1.59 12.28 1.26
N CYS A 18 -1.17 11.51 2.26
CA CYS A 18 -0.31 11.99 3.34
C CYS A 18 1.00 12.57 2.81
N ALA A 19 1.68 11.87 1.90
CA ALA A 19 2.90 12.34 1.27
C ALA A 19 2.70 13.69 0.54
N HIS A 20 1.59 13.82 -0.19
CA HIS A 20 1.21 15.10 -0.83
C HIS A 20 1.08 16.23 0.21
N GLN A 21 0.36 15.99 1.31
CA GLN A 21 0.16 17.01 2.35
C GLN A 21 1.48 17.39 3.03
N LEU A 22 2.35 16.43 3.30
CA LEU A 22 3.69 16.70 3.84
C LEU A 22 4.52 17.54 2.88
N GLY A 23 4.48 17.24 1.59
CA GLY A 23 5.16 18.02 0.57
C GLY A 23 4.68 19.48 0.50
N ILE A 24 3.36 19.73 0.61
CA ILE A 24 2.80 21.08 0.64
C ILE A 24 3.34 21.91 1.81
N ILE A 25 3.52 21.31 2.98
CA ILE A 25 4.06 22.02 4.16
C ILE A 25 5.60 21.99 4.25
N GLY A 26 6.26 21.46 3.23
CA GLY A 26 7.72 21.47 3.11
C GLY A 26 8.45 20.44 3.98
N LEU A 27 7.78 19.37 4.41
CA LEU A 27 8.39 18.26 5.11
C LEU A 27 8.83 17.17 4.13
N THR A 28 9.99 16.57 4.40
CA THR A 28 10.49 15.42 3.66
C THR A 28 9.84 14.13 4.13
N CYS A 29 9.56 13.22 3.21
CA CYS A 29 9.03 11.91 3.58
C CYS A 29 9.54 10.79 2.69
N GLU A 30 9.57 9.61 3.27
CA GLU A 30 9.84 8.33 2.61
C GLU A 30 8.63 7.43 2.78
N ILE A 31 8.30 6.62 1.77
CA ILE A 31 7.18 5.66 1.81
C ILE A 31 7.74 4.25 1.77
N VAL A 32 7.32 3.41 2.72
CA VAL A 32 7.63 1.97 2.74
C VAL A 32 6.36 1.18 2.52
N ASP A 33 6.39 0.22 1.60
CA ASP A 33 5.28 -0.72 1.38
C ASP A 33 5.81 -2.13 1.11
N ASN A 34 5.06 -3.13 1.59
CA ASN A 34 5.37 -4.54 1.35
C ASN A 34 5.05 -5.00 -0.08
N LEU A 35 4.16 -4.30 -0.78
CA LEU A 35 3.80 -4.58 -2.15
C LEU A 35 4.91 -4.12 -3.13
N ASP A 36 4.87 -4.65 -4.33
CA ASP A 36 5.79 -4.31 -5.43
C ASP A 36 5.41 -3.03 -6.17
N LYS A 37 4.20 -2.51 -5.90
CA LYS A 37 3.66 -1.28 -6.50
C LYS A 37 2.87 -0.46 -5.49
N ALA A 38 2.79 0.84 -5.73
CA ALA A 38 1.93 1.74 -4.96
C ALA A 38 0.47 1.60 -5.38
N GLY A 39 -0.46 1.91 -4.45
CA GLY A 39 -1.90 1.90 -4.66
C GLY A 39 -2.66 1.06 -3.63
N GLY A 40 -1.98 0.14 -2.95
CA GLY A 40 -2.60 -0.69 -1.90
C GLY A 40 -3.81 -1.46 -2.42
N GLN A 41 -4.88 -1.53 -1.64
CA GLN A 41 -6.09 -2.28 -1.99
C GLN A 41 -6.70 -1.87 -3.33
N CYS A 42 -6.63 -0.59 -3.70
CA CYS A 42 -7.22 -0.08 -4.94
C CYS A 42 -6.61 -0.74 -6.17
N ILE A 43 -5.32 -1.05 -6.14
CA ILE A 43 -4.61 -1.70 -7.24
C ILE A 43 -4.62 -3.23 -7.11
N GLU A 44 -4.49 -3.75 -5.87
CA GLU A 44 -4.37 -5.20 -5.66
C GLU A 44 -5.70 -5.94 -5.78
N LEU A 45 -6.79 -5.34 -5.31
CA LEU A 45 -8.06 -6.05 -5.19
C LEU A 45 -9.12 -5.64 -6.22
N TYR A 46 -9.13 -4.37 -6.63
CA TYR A 46 -10.21 -3.85 -7.49
C TYR A 46 -9.77 -2.66 -8.37
N PRO A 47 -8.72 -2.83 -9.21
CA PRO A 47 -8.21 -1.73 -10.04
C PRO A 47 -9.26 -1.12 -10.96
N ASP A 48 -10.13 -1.95 -11.54
CA ASP A 48 -11.14 -1.54 -12.53
C ASP A 48 -12.51 -1.23 -11.91
N LYS A 49 -12.68 -1.46 -10.60
CA LYS A 49 -13.96 -1.25 -9.93
C LYS A 49 -14.24 0.24 -9.77
N PRO A 50 -15.45 0.74 -10.14
CA PRO A 50 -15.85 2.11 -9.88
C PRO A 50 -15.96 2.38 -8.38
N ILE A 51 -15.44 3.54 -7.97
CA ILE A 51 -15.45 4.07 -6.62
C ILE A 51 -16.22 5.39 -6.63
N TYR A 52 -17.12 5.61 -5.67
CA TYR A 52 -18.03 6.75 -5.62
C TYR A 52 -17.90 7.59 -4.35
N ASP A 53 -17.04 7.17 -3.42
CA ASP A 53 -16.92 7.73 -2.07
C ASP A 53 -15.65 8.59 -1.86
N ILE A 54 -15.07 9.07 -2.96
CA ILE A 54 -13.92 9.99 -2.90
C ILE A 54 -14.42 11.44 -2.97
N PRO A 55 -14.10 12.28 -1.96
CA PRO A 55 -14.52 13.68 -1.96
C PRO A 55 -14.14 14.40 -3.25
N ALA A 56 -15.11 15.13 -3.84
CA ALA A 56 -14.97 15.90 -5.07
C ALA A 56 -14.67 15.09 -6.36
N ILE A 57 -14.66 13.77 -6.28
CA ILE A 57 -14.56 12.88 -7.44
C ILE A 57 -15.86 12.06 -7.50
N PRO A 58 -16.81 12.37 -8.40
CA PRO A 58 -18.10 11.67 -8.45
C PRO A 58 -17.99 10.19 -8.73
N GLU A 59 -17.01 9.82 -9.55
CA GLU A 59 -16.71 8.43 -9.91
C GLU A 59 -15.26 8.35 -10.41
N CYS A 60 -14.56 7.30 -10.02
CA CYS A 60 -13.26 6.92 -10.58
C CYS A 60 -13.01 5.43 -10.35
N THR A 61 -12.09 4.82 -11.09
CA THR A 61 -11.62 3.46 -10.79
C THR A 61 -10.53 3.48 -9.71
N GLY A 62 -10.23 2.30 -9.13
CA GLY A 62 -9.12 2.17 -8.19
C GLY A 62 -7.77 2.56 -8.82
N GLU A 63 -7.58 2.21 -10.08
CA GLU A 63 -6.39 2.58 -10.85
C GLU A 63 -6.31 4.10 -11.11
N GLU A 64 -7.41 4.71 -11.55
CA GLU A 64 -7.47 6.16 -11.79
C GLU A 64 -7.20 6.97 -10.52
N LEU A 65 -7.77 6.55 -9.38
CA LEU A 65 -7.52 7.19 -8.08
C LEU A 65 -6.02 7.14 -7.75
N THR A 66 -5.41 5.97 -7.85
CA THR A 66 -3.98 5.79 -7.57
C THR A 66 -3.11 6.64 -8.48
N ASN A 67 -3.39 6.60 -9.78
CA ASN A 67 -2.64 7.39 -10.78
C ASN A 67 -2.75 8.90 -10.52
N ASN A 68 -3.92 9.38 -10.09
CA ASN A 68 -4.13 10.78 -9.76
C ASN A 68 -3.34 11.18 -8.49
N LEU A 69 -3.34 10.35 -7.46
CA LEU A 69 -2.54 10.57 -6.24
C LEU A 69 -1.03 10.59 -6.55
N LEU A 70 -0.55 9.66 -7.38
CA LEU A 70 0.84 9.64 -7.83
C LEU A 70 1.23 10.90 -8.61
N LYS A 71 0.32 11.42 -9.45
CA LYS A 71 0.53 12.70 -10.15
C LYS A 71 0.60 13.87 -9.16
N GLN A 72 -0.22 13.87 -8.11
CA GLN A 72 -0.21 14.93 -7.08
C GLN A 72 1.10 14.99 -6.30
N ILE A 73 1.72 13.86 -6.02
CA ILE A 73 2.99 13.82 -5.27
C ILE A 73 4.23 14.04 -6.15
N LYS A 74 4.09 13.95 -7.48
CA LYS A 74 5.21 14.08 -8.42
C LYS A 74 6.06 15.36 -8.26
N PRO A 75 5.51 16.54 -7.90
CA PRO A 75 6.32 17.74 -7.67
C PRO A 75 7.20 17.69 -6.43
N PHE A 76 6.98 16.74 -5.53
CA PHE A 76 7.68 16.60 -4.26
C PHE A 76 8.73 15.48 -4.34
N ASP A 77 9.81 15.61 -3.56
CA ASP A 77 10.86 14.59 -3.47
C ASP A 77 10.40 13.46 -2.51
N VAL A 78 9.64 12.52 -3.05
CA VAL A 78 9.11 11.36 -2.31
C VAL A 78 9.72 10.09 -2.87
N ASN A 79 10.46 9.38 -2.03
CA ASN A 79 11.05 8.09 -2.42
C ASN A 79 10.19 6.92 -1.93
N PHE A 80 10.06 5.91 -2.79
CA PHE A 80 9.35 4.68 -2.51
C PHE A 80 10.31 3.53 -2.22
N HIS A 81 10.04 2.82 -1.14
CA HIS A 81 10.72 1.59 -0.75
C HIS A 81 9.71 0.44 -0.80
N LEU A 82 9.47 -0.06 -2.00
CA LEU A 82 8.55 -1.16 -2.27
C LEU A 82 9.22 -2.51 -1.98
N ASN A 83 8.43 -3.58 -1.85
CA ASN A 83 8.88 -4.89 -1.40
C ASN A 83 9.62 -4.85 -0.05
N GLN A 84 9.23 -3.92 0.82
CA GLN A 84 9.85 -3.70 2.12
C GLN A 84 8.79 -3.71 3.22
N ARG A 85 8.95 -4.59 4.20
CA ARG A 85 8.10 -4.63 5.39
C ARG A 85 8.87 -4.07 6.58
N VAL A 86 8.25 -3.14 7.31
CA VAL A 86 8.80 -2.66 8.58
C VAL A 86 8.69 -3.77 9.62
N GLU A 87 9.82 -4.09 10.27
CA GLU A 87 9.91 -5.15 11.28
C GLU A 87 10.27 -4.61 12.66
N GLU A 88 11.10 -3.56 12.71
CA GLU A 88 11.54 -3.00 13.98
C GLU A 88 11.30 -1.50 14.03
N LEU A 89 10.80 -1.05 15.19
CA LEU A 89 10.65 0.36 15.57
C LEU A 89 11.32 0.56 16.92
N LYS A 90 12.29 1.46 16.96
CA LYS A 90 12.96 1.83 18.21
C LYS A 90 12.96 3.34 18.35
N LYS A 91 12.52 3.84 19.50
CA LYS A 91 12.66 5.26 19.83
C LYS A 91 14.07 5.50 20.40
N VAL A 92 14.81 6.40 19.77
CA VAL A 92 16.14 6.82 20.19
C VAL A 92 16.11 8.34 20.39
N GLU A 93 16.18 8.76 21.64
CA GLU A 93 16.00 10.17 22.01
C GLU A 93 14.65 10.72 21.52
N ASN A 94 14.68 11.70 20.62
CA ASN A 94 13.50 12.35 20.03
C ASN A 94 13.19 11.87 18.60
N ARG A 95 13.84 10.79 18.14
CA ARG A 95 13.67 10.26 16.79
C ARG A 95 13.34 8.77 16.83
N TRP A 96 12.90 8.25 15.70
CA TRP A 96 12.60 6.83 15.53
C TRP A 96 13.60 6.19 14.59
N HIS A 97 14.19 5.10 15.03
CA HIS A 97 14.94 4.20 14.18
C HIS A 97 14.03 3.08 13.70
N VAL A 98 13.94 2.91 12.40
CA VAL A 98 13.05 1.94 11.74
C VAL A 98 13.89 1.04 10.87
N LYS A 99 13.65 -0.27 10.95
CA LYS A 99 14.32 -1.27 10.12
C LYS A 99 13.31 -2.12 9.37
N THR A 100 13.63 -2.43 8.11
CA THR A 100 12.82 -3.31 7.25
C THR A 100 13.43 -4.69 7.11
N ASN A 101 12.65 -5.66 6.61
CA ASN A 101 13.08 -7.01 6.27
C ASN A 101 14.21 -7.04 5.23
N GLY A 102 14.31 -6.03 4.36
CA GLY A 102 15.40 -5.86 3.40
C GLY A 102 16.62 -5.10 3.96
N ASN A 103 16.76 -5.00 5.28
CA ASN A 103 17.85 -4.30 5.98
C ASN A 103 17.99 -2.81 5.63
N LYS A 104 16.93 -2.17 5.12
CA LYS A 104 16.91 -0.71 5.04
C LYS A 104 16.65 -0.12 6.41
N GLU A 105 17.37 0.95 6.72
CA GLU A 105 17.30 1.62 8.01
C GLU A 105 16.97 3.10 7.82
N PHE A 106 16.05 3.60 8.63
CA PHE A 106 15.58 4.98 8.61
C PHE A 106 15.75 5.61 9.98
N ASP A 107 16.11 6.89 9.99
CA ASP A 107 16.11 7.78 11.16
C ASP A 107 15.11 8.91 10.89
N VAL A 108 13.98 8.89 11.60
CA VAL A 108 12.84 9.76 11.30
C VAL A 108 12.32 10.48 12.54
N ALA A 109 11.79 11.69 12.34
CA ALA A 109 11.18 12.46 13.42
C ALA A 109 9.80 11.92 13.77
N SER A 110 9.03 11.46 12.77
CA SER A 110 7.68 10.94 12.95
C SER A 110 7.38 9.78 12.02
N ILE A 111 6.40 8.97 12.40
CA ILE A 111 5.93 7.82 11.62
C ILE A 111 4.43 7.95 11.43
N VAL A 112 3.97 7.77 10.20
CA VAL A 112 2.55 7.65 9.86
C VAL A 112 2.27 6.20 9.44
N ILE A 113 1.38 5.52 10.14
CA ILE A 113 0.96 4.16 9.81
C ILE A 113 -0.32 4.22 8.98
N ALA A 114 -0.21 3.89 7.69
CA ALA A 114 -1.28 3.86 6.70
C ALA A 114 -1.39 2.46 6.04
N GLY A 115 -1.12 1.41 6.80
CA GLY A 115 -0.93 0.04 6.33
C GLY A 115 -2.20 -0.70 5.88
N GLY A 116 -3.38 -0.07 5.94
CA GLY A 116 -4.64 -0.66 5.49
C GLY A 116 -4.90 -2.04 6.12
N VAL A 117 -5.14 -3.05 5.30
CA VAL A 117 -5.33 -4.45 5.74
C VAL A 117 -4.01 -5.20 5.98
N GLY A 118 -2.87 -4.52 5.87
CA GLY A 118 -1.55 -5.13 6.03
C GLY A 118 -0.96 -5.66 4.72
N SER A 119 -0.10 -6.66 4.83
CA SER A 119 0.71 -7.17 3.71
C SER A 119 -0.02 -8.08 2.73
N PHE A 120 -1.33 -8.14 2.74
CA PHE A 120 -2.14 -9.03 1.88
C PHE A 120 -1.74 -10.52 1.98
N GLU A 121 -1.17 -10.93 3.11
CA GLU A 121 -0.91 -12.34 3.36
C GLU A 121 -2.24 -13.06 3.61
N PRO A 122 -2.67 -13.96 2.74
CA PRO A 122 -3.93 -14.67 2.91
C PRO A 122 -3.84 -15.58 4.12
N ARG A 123 -4.95 -15.74 4.84
CA ARG A 123 -5.06 -16.78 5.84
C ARG A 123 -4.98 -18.14 5.14
N LYS A 124 -3.85 -18.82 5.25
CA LYS A 124 -3.63 -20.10 4.60
C LYS A 124 -4.60 -21.16 5.10
N PHE A 125 -4.99 -22.06 4.20
CA PHE A 125 -5.87 -23.18 4.51
C PHE A 125 -5.14 -24.15 5.47
N PRO A 126 -5.75 -24.53 6.63
CA PRO A 126 -5.06 -25.23 7.70
C PRO A 126 -4.95 -26.74 7.45
N VAL A 127 -4.71 -27.16 6.23
CA VAL A 127 -4.54 -28.59 5.87
C VAL A 127 -3.09 -28.83 5.45
N LYS A 128 -2.49 -29.88 5.99
CA LYS A 128 -1.12 -30.26 5.64
C LYS A 128 -1.02 -30.54 4.14
N GLU A 129 0.10 -30.10 3.56
CA GLU A 129 0.45 -30.30 2.13
C GLU A 129 -0.38 -29.48 1.11
N CYS A 130 -1.27 -28.59 1.56
CA CYS A 130 -1.98 -27.66 0.66
C CYS A 130 -1.05 -26.76 -0.14
N GLU A 131 0.13 -26.48 0.39
CA GLU A 131 1.14 -25.64 -0.25
C GLU A 131 1.57 -26.17 -1.63
N LYS A 132 1.47 -27.47 -1.85
CA LYS A 132 1.75 -28.10 -3.16
C LYS A 132 0.77 -27.71 -4.26
N PHE A 133 -0.38 -27.20 -3.89
CA PHE A 133 -1.45 -26.80 -4.80
C PHE A 133 -1.55 -25.29 -4.97
N GLU A 134 -0.80 -24.50 -4.17
CA GLU A 134 -0.79 -23.04 -4.27
C GLU A 134 -0.31 -22.59 -5.66
N GLY A 135 -1.06 -21.64 -6.24
CA GLY A 135 -0.78 -21.13 -7.59
C GLY A 135 -1.19 -22.03 -8.76
N ASN A 136 -1.67 -23.24 -8.49
CA ASN A 136 -2.13 -24.18 -9.54
C ASN A 136 -3.62 -24.53 -9.37
N SER A 137 -4.00 -25.05 -8.21
CA SER A 137 -5.38 -25.47 -7.95
C SER A 137 -5.94 -24.85 -6.65
N LEU A 138 -5.10 -24.25 -5.84
CA LEU A 138 -5.46 -23.52 -4.62
C LEU A 138 -5.03 -22.05 -4.76
N PHE A 139 -6.01 -21.17 -4.75
CA PHE A 139 -5.82 -19.73 -4.85
C PHE A 139 -6.49 -19.05 -3.66
N TYR A 140 -5.83 -18.02 -3.11
CA TYR A 140 -6.33 -17.24 -1.98
C TYR A 140 -6.90 -15.87 -2.40
N SER A 141 -6.94 -15.62 -3.72
CA SER A 141 -7.58 -14.44 -4.31
C SER A 141 -8.59 -14.88 -5.37
N CYS A 142 -9.58 -14.04 -5.64
CA CYS A 142 -10.54 -14.30 -6.70
C CYS A 142 -9.87 -14.11 -8.06
N LEU A 143 -9.73 -15.18 -8.83
CA LEU A 143 -9.16 -15.14 -10.18
C LEU A 143 -10.16 -14.64 -11.23
N LEU A 144 -11.45 -14.61 -10.88
CA LEU A 144 -12.56 -14.33 -11.79
C LEU A 144 -13.20 -12.96 -11.57
N TYR A 145 -12.47 -12.02 -10.96
CA TYR A 145 -13.01 -10.67 -10.71
C TYR A 145 -13.31 -9.88 -12.01
N THR A 146 -12.76 -10.34 -13.13
CA THR A 146 -13.02 -9.78 -14.47
C THR A 146 -14.09 -10.52 -15.25
N SER A 147 -14.57 -11.67 -14.79
CA SER A 147 -15.67 -12.39 -15.42
C SER A 147 -16.90 -12.29 -14.53
N ASP A 148 -17.90 -11.60 -15.03
CA ASP A 148 -19.22 -11.34 -14.44
C ASP A 148 -20.09 -12.61 -14.30
N ALA A 149 -19.46 -13.75 -14.10
CA ALA A 149 -20.14 -15.04 -14.01
C ALA A 149 -21.05 -15.17 -12.76
N ALA A 150 -20.90 -14.26 -11.78
CA ALA A 150 -21.78 -14.23 -10.60
C ALA A 150 -23.00 -13.32 -10.81
N ASP A 151 -22.92 -12.32 -11.70
CA ASP A 151 -24.04 -11.41 -12.01
C ASP A 151 -24.96 -11.94 -13.13
N ASP A 152 -24.49 -12.84 -13.97
CA ASP A 152 -25.30 -13.48 -15.02
C ASP A 152 -26.41 -14.43 -14.49
N GLY A 153 -26.40 -14.73 -13.18
CA GLY A 153 -27.41 -15.59 -12.53
C GLY A 153 -28.67 -14.88 -12.05
N TYR A 154 -28.77 -13.54 -12.20
CA TYR A 154 -29.92 -12.74 -11.76
C TYR A 154 -30.53 -11.90 -12.91
N ARG A 155 -30.79 -12.53 -14.03
CA ARG A 155 -31.70 -12.02 -15.06
C ARG A 155 -32.87 -12.94 -15.26
#